data_4af1d9d5fdc38691e6c15b2bf9f4490d
#
_entry.id   4af1d9d5fdc38691e6c15b2bf9f4490d
#
_cell.length_a   1.000
_cell.length_b   1.000
_cell.length_c   1.000
_cell.angle_alpha   90.00
_cell.angle_beta   90.00
_cell.angle_gamma   90.00
#
_symmetry.space_group_name_H-M   'P 1'
#
loop_
_entity.id
_entity.type
_entity.pdbx_description
1 polymer ?
#
loop_
_entity_poly.entity_id
_entity_poly.type
_entity_poly.pdbx_seq_one_letter_code
_entity_poly.pdbx_strand_id
1 'polypeptide(L)'
;MSLSGRRIAFAVLILSACAADPYRLATERGAAGVELAPYALREECVALRAGERIGFYFISLAPVAFNIHYHDANAVIMPIVREHATNESGEFTADRTQIYCLMWEAGAQPSILEYRVRLLPRRN
;
A
#
# COMPACT_ATOMS: atom_id res chain seq x y z
N MET A 1 -29.16 61.45 -18.31
CA MET A 1 -28.40 60.83 -17.24
C MET A 1 -28.17 59.37 -17.62
N SER A 2 -26.94 59.03 -18.02
CA SER A 2 -26.55 57.67 -18.41
C SER A 2 -25.91 56.96 -17.23
N LEU A 3 -26.54 55.91 -16.72
CA LEU A 3 -26.01 55.04 -15.70
C LEU A 3 -25.16 53.94 -16.36
N SER A 4 -23.82 54.13 -16.36
CA SER A 4 -22.88 53.13 -16.84
C SER A 4 -22.73 52.03 -15.80
N GLY A 5 -23.38 50.89 -16.03
CA GLY A 5 -23.27 49.70 -15.21
C GLY A 5 -21.91 48.99 -15.43
N ARG A 6 -20.98 49.12 -14.49
CA ARG A 6 -19.73 48.32 -14.45
C ARG A 6 -20.08 46.87 -14.16
N ARG A 7 -19.96 46.01 -15.15
CA ARG A 7 -20.02 44.55 -14.96
C ARG A 7 -18.68 44.08 -14.36
N ILE A 8 -18.70 43.69 -13.10
CA ILE A 8 -17.57 43.05 -12.46
C ILE A 8 -17.60 41.56 -12.86
N ALA A 9 -16.65 41.17 -13.70
CA ALA A 9 -16.47 39.75 -14.03
C ALA A 9 -15.70 39.08 -12.90
N PHE A 10 -16.34 38.19 -12.16
CA PHE A 10 -15.65 37.31 -11.20
C PHE A 10 -14.99 36.18 -11.99
N ALA A 11 -13.67 36.20 -12.08
CA ALA A 11 -12.90 35.08 -12.56
C ALA A 11 -12.84 34.01 -11.46
N VAL A 12 -13.56 32.91 -11.65
CA VAL A 12 -13.44 31.72 -10.77
C VAL A 12 -12.14 30.99 -11.14
N LEU A 13 -11.12 31.12 -10.32
CA LEU A 13 -9.93 30.29 -10.43
C LEU A 13 -10.30 28.88 -9.94
N ILE A 14 -10.43 27.94 -10.88
CA ILE A 14 -10.54 26.51 -10.56
C ILE A 14 -9.13 26.01 -10.26
N LEU A 15 -8.79 25.90 -8.99
CA LEU A 15 -7.59 25.17 -8.57
C LEU A 15 -7.85 23.67 -8.76
N SER A 16 -7.35 23.10 -9.84
CA SER A 16 -7.27 21.64 -10.00
C SER A 16 -6.23 21.11 -9.01
N ALA A 17 -6.68 20.70 -7.83
CA ALA A 17 -5.84 19.93 -6.91
C ALA A 17 -5.64 18.54 -7.53
N CYS A 18 -4.42 18.22 -7.98
CA CYS A 18 -4.03 16.86 -8.31
C CYS A 18 -4.08 16.05 -7.02
N ALA A 19 -5.08 15.16 -6.88
CA ALA A 19 -5.15 14.22 -5.77
C ALA A 19 -3.96 13.26 -5.89
N ALA A 20 -3.12 13.17 -4.82
CA ALA A 20 -2.03 12.20 -4.76
C ALA A 20 -2.61 10.78 -4.72
N ASP A 21 -2.00 9.83 -5.45
CA ASP A 21 -2.37 8.42 -5.42
C ASP A 21 -2.11 7.85 -4.00
N PRO A 22 -3.16 7.41 -3.27
CA PRO A 22 -3.00 6.93 -1.89
C PRO A 22 -2.15 5.66 -1.79
N TYR A 23 -2.01 4.90 -2.87
CA TYR A 23 -1.18 3.69 -2.92
C TYR A 23 0.28 3.97 -3.27
N ARG A 24 0.61 5.16 -3.73
CA ARG A 24 1.99 5.50 -4.07
C ARG A 24 2.82 5.71 -2.80
N LEU A 25 3.93 4.97 -2.65
CA LEU A 25 4.90 5.19 -1.59
C LEU A 25 5.72 6.45 -1.88
N ALA A 26 5.77 7.38 -0.93
CA ALA A 26 6.77 8.46 -0.97
C ALA A 26 8.16 7.90 -0.61
N THR A 27 8.27 7.25 0.55
CA THR A 27 9.49 6.60 1.04
C THR A 27 9.17 5.28 1.73
N GLU A 28 8.45 5.33 2.84
CA GLU A 28 8.15 4.18 3.70
C GLU A 28 6.74 4.29 4.26
N ARG A 29 6.10 3.15 4.47
CA ARG A 29 4.90 2.98 5.28
C ARG A 29 5.05 1.78 6.22
N GLY A 30 4.36 1.84 7.34
CA GLY A 30 4.36 0.75 8.30
C GLY A 30 3.48 1.06 9.50
N ALA A 31 3.35 0.08 10.36
CA ALA A 31 2.66 0.20 11.64
C ALA A 31 3.29 -0.76 12.65
N ALA A 32 3.19 -0.40 13.93
CA ALA A 32 3.59 -1.23 15.05
C ALA A 32 2.42 -1.38 16.01
N GLY A 33 2.41 -2.47 16.78
CA GLY A 33 1.37 -2.74 17.76
C GLY A 33 0.00 -3.00 17.14
N VAL A 34 -0.06 -3.50 15.90
CA VAL A 34 -1.30 -3.82 15.21
C VAL A 34 -1.87 -5.10 15.81
N GLU A 35 -2.97 -4.97 16.54
CA GLU A 35 -3.67 -6.12 17.11
C GLU A 35 -4.45 -6.86 16.01
N LEU A 36 -4.22 -8.16 15.89
CA LEU A 36 -4.95 -9.06 15.03
C LEU A 36 -5.74 -10.06 15.91
N ALA A 37 -7.05 -9.95 15.87
CA ALA A 37 -7.93 -10.98 16.46
C ALA A 37 -7.74 -12.31 15.69
N PRO A 38 -8.19 -13.46 16.25
CA PRO A 38 -8.17 -14.73 15.52
C PRO A 38 -8.79 -14.57 14.12
N TYR A 39 -8.06 -15.05 13.10
CA TYR A 39 -8.43 -14.99 11.67
C TYR A 39 -8.64 -13.58 11.09
N ALA A 40 -8.28 -12.54 11.84
CA ALA A 40 -8.29 -11.18 11.30
C ALA A 40 -7.10 -10.96 10.34
N LEU A 41 -7.29 -10.08 9.38
CA LEU A 41 -6.26 -9.74 8.41
C LEU A 41 -5.89 -8.24 8.47
N ARG A 42 -4.65 -7.96 8.06
CA ARG A 42 -4.13 -6.62 7.80
C ARG A 42 -3.56 -6.59 6.40
N GLU A 43 -3.86 -5.53 5.66
CA GLU A 43 -3.27 -5.26 4.35
C GLU A 43 -2.54 -3.93 4.31
N GLU A 44 -1.45 -3.89 3.56
CA GLU A 44 -0.77 -2.68 3.13
C GLU A 44 -0.56 -2.76 1.62
N CYS A 45 -1.26 -1.89 0.88
CA CYS A 45 -1.21 -1.91 -0.58
C CYS A 45 -0.36 -0.75 -1.12
N VAL A 46 0.46 -1.05 -2.12
CA VAL A 46 1.39 -0.11 -2.75
C VAL A 46 1.31 -0.19 -4.27
N ALA A 47 1.21 0.97 -4.92
CA ALA A 47 1.28 1.07 -6.38
C ALA A 47 2.74 1.04 -6.83
N LEU A 48 3.10 0.04 -7.62
CA LEU A 48 4.43 -0.12 -8.21
C LEU A 48 4.35 -0.12 -9.72
N ARG A 49 5.33 0.52 -10.35
CA ARG A 49 5.57 0.39 -11.79
C ARG A 49 6.41 -0.86 -12.06
N ALA A 50 6.29 -1.42 -13.24
CA ALA A 50 7.16 -2.52 -13.67
C ALA A 50 8.64 -2.19 -13.43
N GLY A 51 9.37 -3.09 -12.76
CA GLY A 51 10.77 -2.95 -12.38
C GLY A 51 11.02 -2.17 -11.08
N GLU A 52 10.01 -1.53 -10.49
CA GLU A 52 10.16 -0.94 -9.16
C GLU A 52 10.24 -2.02 -8.09
N ARG A 53 10.96 -1.70 -7.01
CA ARG A 53 11.27 -2.64 -5.94
C ARG A 53 10.88 -2.07 -4.59
N ILE A 54 10.39 -2.94 -3.73
CA ILE A 54 10.18 -2.66 -2.31
C ILE A 54 11.04 -3.57 -1.46
N GLY A 55 11.51 -3.03 -0.33
CA GLY A 55 11.98 -3.80 0.80
C GLY A 55 10.85 -3.89 1.82
N PHE A 56 10.68 -5.04 2.42
CA PHE A 56 9.71 -5.24 3.49
C PHE A 56 10.29 -6.01 4.65
N TYR A 57 9.78 -5.78 5.83
CA TYR A 57 9.92 -6.69 6.95
C TYR A 57 8.66 -6.72 7.79
N PHE A 58 8.47 -7.78 8.53
CA PHE A 58 7.49 -7.86 9.59
C PHE A 58 7.95 -8.77 10.72
N ILE A 59 7.37 -8.55 11.87
CA ILE A 59 7.45 -9.43 13.04
C ILE A 59 6.04 -9.56 13.65
N SER A 60 5.67 -10.76 14.07
CA SER A 60 4.41 -11.04 14.73
C SER A 60 4.61 -11.91 15.97
N LEU A 61 3.79 -11.66 16.98
CA LEU A 61 3.87 -12.38 18.25
C LEU A 61 3.50 -13.86 18.10
N ALA A 62 2.45 -14.16 17.36
CA ALA A 62 2.03 -15.50 16.95
C ALA A 62 2.17 -15.65 15.44
N PRO A 63 2.35 -16.89 14.90
CA PRO A 63 2.47 -17.09 13.47
C PRO A 63 1.28 -16.53 12.68
N VAL A 64 1.59 -15.91 11.54
CA VAL A 64 0.62 -15.39 10.58
C VAL A 64 0.84 -16.02 9.22
N ALA A 65 -0.21 -16.14 8.43
CA ALA A 65 -0.06 -16.32 6.99
C ALA A 65 0.31 -14.96 6.36
N PHE A 66 1.28 -14.98 5.45
CA PHE A 66 1.73 -13.78 4.75
C PHE A 66 1.74 -14.02 3.26
N ASN A 67 1.31 -13.03 2.50
CA ASN A 67 1.47 -13.04 1.05
C ASN A 67 1.68 -11.63 0.49
N ILE A 68 2.21 -11.59 -0.73
CA ILE A 68 2.13 -10.42 -1.61
C ILE A 68 1.29 -10.84 -2.79
N HIS A 69 0.22 -10.07 -3.06
CA HIS A 69 -0.70 -10.37 -4.15
C HIS A 69 -1.11 -9.13 -4.93
N TYR A 70 -1.68 -9.35 -6.11
CA TYR A 70 -2.38 -8.34 -6.88
C TYR A 70 -3.61 -8.96 -7.56
N HIS A 71 -4.55 -8.11 -7.94
CA HIS A 71 -5.75 -8.51 -8.66
C HIS A 71 -5.58 -8.30 -10.16
N ASP A 72 -5.83 -9.33 -10.95
CA ASP A 72 -5.84 -9.28 -12.41
C ASP A 72 -7.16 -9.84 -12.93
N ALA A 73 -8.03 -8.96 -13.40
CA ALA A 73 -9.42 -9.29 -13.78
C ALA A 73 -10.15 -10.04 -12.63
N ASN A 74 -10.44 -11.31 -12.80
CA ASN A 74 -11.15 -12.14 -11.83
C ASN A 74 -10.21 -13.05 -11.02
N ALA A 75 -8.88 -12.88 -11.16
CA ALA A 75 -7.88 -13.70 -10.49
C ALA A 75 -7.14 -12.91 -9.42
N VAL A 76 -6.73 -13.60 -8.35
CA VAL A 76 -5.76 -13.10 -7.38
C VAL A 76 -4.45 -13.81 -7.65
N ILE A 77 -3.42 -13.05 -7.98
CA ILE A 77 -2.09 -13.59 -8.28
C ILE A 77 -1.20 -13.33 -7.06
N MET A 78 -0.58 -14.39 -6.54
CA MET A 78 0.22 -14.36 -5.32
C MET A 78 1.68 -14.72 -5.61
N PRO A 79 2.54 -13.76 -5.97
CA PRO A 79 3.96 -14.01 -6.21
C PRO A 79 4.72 -14.53 -4.98
N ILE A 80 4.31 -14.15 -3.78
CA ILE A 80 4.88 -14.59 -2.51
C ILE A 80 3.77 -15.11 -1.62
N VAL A 81 3.99 -16.31 -1.06
CA VAL A 81 3.10 -16.94 -0.07
C VAL A 81 3.93 -17.58 1.03
N ARG A 82 3.53 -17.34 2.28
CA ARG A 82 4.05 -18.00 3.49
C ARG A 82 2.88 -18.42 4.35
N GLU A 83 2.80 -19.70 4.71
CA GLU A 83 1.66 -20.20 5.49
C GLU A 83 1.78 -19.92 6.99
N HIS A 84 3.00 -19.98 7.51
CA HIS A 84 3.28 -19.75 8.94
C HIS A 84 4.59 -18.99 9.09
N ALA A 85 4.51 -17.72 9.46
CA ALA A 85 5.69 -16.89 9.68
C ALA A 85 5.50 -16.00 10.90
N THR A 86 6.56 -15.86 11.71
CA THR A 86 6.63 -14.92 12.83
C THR A 86 7.48 -13.71 12.52
N ASN A 87 8.34 -13.81 11.54
CA ASN A 87 9.15 -12.71 11.01
C ASN A 87 9.64 -13.05 9.60
N GLU A 88 9.77 -12.03 8.79
CA GLU A 88 10.42 -12.12 7.49
C GLU A 88 10.93 -10.74 7.07
N SER A 89 12.08 -10.73 6.41
CA SER A 89 12.60 -9.56 5.69
C SER A 89 12.93 -9.98 4.27
N GLY A 90 12.58 -9.14 3.32
CA GLY A 90 12.82 -9.46 1.92
C GLY A 90 12.70 -8.27 1.01
N GLU A 91 12.91 -8.55 -0.27
CA GLU A 91 12.69 -7.61 -1.35
C GLU A 91 11.71 -8.22 -2.35
N PHE A 92 10.89 -7.37 -2.93
CA PHE A 92 9.97 -7.74 -4.00
C PHE A 92 10.16 -6.79 -5.18
N THR A 93 10.26 -7.35 -6.38
CA THR A 93 10.34 -6.59 -7.64
C THR A 93 9.04 -6.77 -8.41
N ALA A 94 8.39 -5.68 -8.77
CA ALA A 94 7.18 -5.70 -9.58
C ALA A 94 7.52 -6.11 -11.02
N ASP A 95 6.92 -7.16 -11.53
CA ASP A 95 7.03 -7.60 -12.93
C ASP A 95 6.15 -6.78 -13.87
N ARG A 96 5.12 -6.16 -13.34
CA ARG A 96 4.18 -5.29 -14.06
C ARG A 96 3.73 -4.11 -13.22
N THR A 97 3.21 -3.08 -13.85
CA THR A 97 2.59 -1.94 -13.17
C THR A 97 1.27 -2.37 -12.60
N GLN A 98 1.16 -2.40 -11.25
CA GLN A 98 0.01 -2.86 -10.51
C GLN A 98 -0.04 -2.25 -9.11
N ILE A 99 -1.17 -2.43 -8.42
CA ILE A 99 -1.27 -2.29 -6.97
C ILE A 99 -0.99 -3.66 -6.36
N TYR A 100 0.09 -3.75 -5.59
CA TYR A 100 0.47 -4.95 -4.85
C TYR A 100 0.12 -4.78 -3.39
N CYS A 101 -0.54 -5.79 -2.82
CA CYS A 101 -0.93 -5.79 -1.41
C CYS A 101 -0.10 -6.81 -0.64
N LEU A 102 0.52 -6.37 0.44
CA LEU A 102 1.12 -7.22 1.46
C LEU A 102 0.02 -7.52 2.47
N MET A 103 -0.26 -8.79 2.69
CA MET A 103 -1.34 -9.23 3.58
C MET A 103 -0.82 -10.16 4.66
N TRP A 104 -1.23 -9.93 5.89
CA TRP A 104 -0.97 -10.77 7.06
C TRP A 104 -2.31 -11.20 7.64
N GLU A 105 -2.47 -12.49 7.87
CA GLU A 105 -3.67 -13.08 8.45
C GLU A 105 -3.30 -13.89 9.69
N ALA A 106 -3.92 -13.56 10.84
CA ALA A 106 -3.76 -14.34 12.05
C ALA A 106 -4.43 -15.73 11.90
N GLY A 107 -3.84 -16.73 12.54
CA GLY A 107 -4.46 -18.03 12.70
C GLY A 107 -5.50 -18.04 13.82
N ALA A 108 -5.68 -19.21 14.45
CA ALA A 108 -6.58 -19.36 15.59
C ALA A 108 -6.15 -18.59 16.83
N GLN A 109 -4.89 -18.21 16.94
CA GLN A 109 -4.36 -17.39 18.02
C GLN A 109 -4.31 -15.92 17.59
N PRO A 110 -4.72 -14.97 18.47
CA PRO A 110 -4.52 -13.56 18.22
C PRO A 110 -3.04 -13.24 18.15
N SER A 111 -2.67 -12.20 17.42
CA SER A 111 -1.29 -11.75 17.28
C SER A 111 -1.17 -10.24 17.39
N ILE A 112 0.06 -9.78 17.59
CA ILE A 112 0.44 -8.37 17.48
C ILE A 112 1.48 -8.29 16.38
N LEU A 113 1.21 -7.45 15.37
CA LEU A 113 2.01 -7.30 14.16
C LEU A 113 2.72 -5.94 14.15
N GLU A 114 3.99 -5.98 13.75
CA GLU A 114 4.74 -4.80 13.29
C GLU A 114 5.21 -5.06 11.88
N TYR A 115 5.10 -4.08 10.99
CA TYR A 115 5.60 -4.19 9.62
C TYR A 115 6.08 -2.86 9.06
N ARG A 116 6.94 -2.94 8.04
CA ARG A 116 7.39 -1.81 7.24
C ARG A 116 7.56 -2.20 5.79
N VAL A 117 7.22 -1.26 4.90
CA VAL A 117 7.38 -1.37 3.46
C VAL A 117 8.02 -0.08 2.97
N ARG A 118 9.13 -0.18 2.26
CA ARG A 118 9.86 0.97 1.72
C ARG A 118 10.16 0.80 0.23
N LEU A 119 10.13 1.91 -0.50
CA LEU A 119 10.57 1.92 -1.88
C LEU A 119 12.11 1.82 -1.93
N LEU A 120 12.63 0.93 -2.75
CA LEU A 120 14.07 0.77 -2.96
C LEU A 120 14.52 1.51 -4.23
N PRO A 121 15.80 1.97 -4.28
CA PRO A 121 16.36 2.52 -5.50
C PRO A 121 16.29 1.53 -6.66
N ARG A 122 16.10 2.02 -7.88
CA ARG A 122 16.21 1.17 -9.08
C ARG A 122 17.62 0.59 -9.17
N ARG A 123 17.71 -0.68 -9.53
CA ARG A 123 19.00 -1.27 -9.93
C ARG A 123 19.33 -0.75 -11.35
N ASN A 124 20.50 -0.13 -11.48
CA ASN A 124 21.05 0.27 -12.77
C ASN A 124 21.53 -0.98 -13.53
#